data_e4eec9102307ce684feb2ae847db1c15
#
_entry.id   e4eec9102307ce684feb2ae847db1c15
#
_cell.length_a   1.000
_cell.length_b   1.000
_cell.length_c   1.000
_cell.angle_alpha   90.00
_cell.angle_beta   90.00
_cell.angle_gamma   90.00
#
_symmetry.space_group_name_H-M   'P 1'
#
loop_
_entity.id
_entity.type
_entity.pdbx_description
1 polymer ?
#
loop_
_entity_poly.entity_id
_entity_poly.type
_entity_poly.pdbx_seq_one_letter_code
_entity_poly.pdbx_strand_id
1 'polypeptide(L)'
;MWTPCIRKTSYVLFNYDNEYLKNLDIRKAISFAIDRNSIIKDAYSNRAKLTNFPLNSTSVYYDNELKPLSYNTENANNYLKKAVLSLSKTDDNKEKDTTDDKDNTDEEKTEADDKATNNKENTSDKKDDKKDSKDSKKGRYFKDITNSEVRALLKDVTFKIIVNKNNSERVKAATIISNNLEAIGIKTEIKDLEDDEMTKALDKKDYDLALIGCELPAVSDATYIIKQLGYDDKQLDKYLNALQNANSEDEIKSTYKTLQKYVKEKAIFISFGILDDYVVLNGRLDGELICNDFNVYRGINTIKIK
;
A
#
# COMPACT_ATOMS: atom_id res chain seq x y z
N MET A 1 -2.23 0.40 35.23
CA MET A 1 -1.21 0.68 34.19
C MET A 1 -1.34 -0.39 33.14
N TRP A 2 -1.24 -0.02 31.87
CA TRP A 2 -1.44 -0.91 30.72
C TRP A 2 -0.08 -1.09 30.04
N THR A 3 0.38 -2.31 29.90
CA THR A 3 1.67 -2.60 29.24
C THR A 3 1.44 -3.47 28.01
N PRO A 4 1.89 -3.05 26.80
CA PRO A 4 1.70 -3.83 25.59
C PRO A 4 2.59 -5.10 25.59
N CYS A 5 2.02 -6.24 25.23
CA CYS A 5 2.67 -7.55 25.26
C CYS A 5 2.87 -8.22 23.91
N ILE A 6 1.86 -8.21 23.05
CA ILE A 6 1.89 -8.89 21.74
C ILE A 6 1.56 -7.88 20.65
N ARG A 7 2.19 -8.03 19.49
CA ARG A 7 2.06 -7.09 18.39
C ARG A 7 1.45 -7.75 17.18
N LYS A 8 0.19 -7.40 16.93
CA LYS A 8 -0.55 -7.84 15.75
C LYS A 8 -0.65 -6.69 14.78
N THR A 9 -0.36 -6.92 13.52
CA THR A 9 -0.61 -5.94 12.46
C THR A 9 -1.90 -6.27 11.73
N SER A 10 -2.59 -5.25 11.23
CA SER A 10 -3.75 -5.39 10.36
C SER A 10 -3.56 -4.55 9.11
N TYR A 11 -3.95 -5.11 7.96
CA TYR A 11 -3.75 -4.46 6.67
C TYR A 11 -4.76 -4.93 5.62
N VAL A 12 -4.91 -4.16 4.56
CA VAL A 12 -5.63 -4.56 3.33
C VAL A 12 -4.64 -5.13 2.34
N LEU A 13 -4.90 -6.35 1.92
CA LEU A 13 -4.25 -7.00 0.81
C LEU A 13 -5.03 -6.71 -0.47
N PHE A 14 -4.35 -6.38 -1.55
CA PHE A 14 -4.90 -6.26 -2.89
C PHE A 14 -4.81 -7.59 -3.64
N ASN A 15 -5.85 -7.94 -4.37
CA ASN A 15 -5.76 -9.02 -5.35
C ASN A 15 -5.16 -8.50 -6.66
N TYR A 16 -3.94 -8.88 -6.94
CA TYR A 16 -3.23 -8.47 -8.16
C TYR A 16 -3.67 -9.21 -9.43
N ASP A 17 -4.59 -10.17 -9.34
CA ASP A 17 -5.19 -10.78 -10.53
C ASP A 17 -6.32 -9.89 -11.10
N ASN A 18 -6.89 -8.97 -10.27
CA ASN A 18 -7.84 -7.96 -10.73
C ASN A 18 -7.16 -6.88 -11.56
N GLU A 19 -7.63 -6.63 -12.78
CA GLU A 19 -7.03 -5.69 -13.74
C GLU A 19 -6.98 -4.24 -13.21
N TYR A 20 -8.01 -3.82 -12.48
CA TYR A 20 -8.03 -2.49 -11.87
C TYR A 20 -6.99 -2.36 -10.76
N LEU A 21 -6.81 -3.42 -9.95
CA LEU A 21 -5.86 -3.40 -8.83
C LEU A 21 -4.40 -3.63 -9.27
N LYS A 22 -4.14 -4.11 -10.49
CA LYS A 22 -2.82 -4.03 -11.13
C LYS A 22 -2.40 -2.59 -11.38
N ASN A 23 -3.36 -1.70 -11.62
CA ASN A 23 -3.08 -0.29 -11.89
C ASN A 23 -2.63 0.44 -10.61
N LEU A 24 -1.43 1.02 -10.64
CA LEU A 24 -0.85 1.75 -9.51
C LEU A 24 -1.69 2.95 -9.08
N ASP A 25 -2.28 3.66 -10.04
CA ASP A 25 -3.06 4.86 -9.76
C ASP A 25 -4.36 4.51 -9.03
N ILE A 26 -5.00 3.38 -9.35
CA ILE A 26 -6.16 2.86 -8.60
C ILE A 26 -5.76 2.51 -7.17
N ARG A 27 -4.65 1.77 -6.95
CA ARG A 27 -4.19 1.44 -5.60
C ARG A 27 -3.84 2.69 -4.78
N LYS A 28 -3.22 3.68 -5.40
CA LYS A 28 -2.96 4.98 -4.75
C LYS A 28 -4.25 5.73 -4.43
N ALA A 29 -5.23 5.73 -5.32
CA ALA A 29 -6.52 6.33 -5.07
C ALA A 29 -7.19 5.70 -3.83
N ILE A 30 -7.24 4.36 -3.77
CA ILE A 30 -7.75 3.60 -2.61
C ILE A 30 -6.96 3.97 -1.34
N SER A 31 -5.62 4.01 -1.43
CA SER A 31 -4.76 4.32 -0.27
C SER A 31 -4.98 5.72 0.28
N PHE A 32 -5.25 6.72 -0.58
CA PHE A 32 -5.58 8.08 -0.17
C PHE A 32 -7.02 8.24 0.31
N ALA A 33 -7.94 7.40 -0.17
CA ALA A 33 -9.34 7.45 0.23
C ALA A 33 -9.58 6.89 1.65
N ILE A 34 -8.74 5.99 2.14
CA ILE A 34 -8.94 5.31 3.43
C ILE A 34 -8.46 6.21 4.58
N ASP A 35 -9.37 6.59 5.46
CA ASP A 35 -9.06 7.28 6.71
C ASP A 35 -8.63 6.30 7.81
N ARG A 36 -7.31 6.07 7.85
CA ARG A 36 -6.71 5.15 8.83
C ARG A 36 -6.86 5.64 10.27
N ASN A 37 -6.94 6.96 10.50
CA ASN A 37 -7.13 7.50 11.83
C ASN A 37 -8.53 7.18 12.36
N SER A 38 -9.56 7.31 11.52
CA SER A 38 -10.92 6.87 11.86
C SER A 38 -10.97 5.36 12.13
N ILE A 39 -10.27 4.54 11.35
CA ILE A 39 -10.18 3.10 11.61
C ILE A 39 -9.56 2.83 12.98
N ILE A 40 -8.43 3.46 13.32
CA ILE A 40 -7.77 3.28 14.63
C ILE A 40 -8.71 3.72 15.75
N LYS A 41 -9.38 4.85 15.61
CA LYS A 41 -10.28 5.39 16.61
C LYS A 41 -11.53 4.53 16.79
N ASP A 42 -12.24 4.25 15.70
CA ASP A 42 -13.62 3.76 15.77
C ASP A 42 -13.69 2.22 15.70
N ALA A 43 -12.78 1.56 14.96
CA ALA A 43 -12.72 0.11 14.93
C ALA A 43 -11.83 -0.46 16.05
N TYR A 44 -10.67 0.14 16.29
CA TYR A 44 -9.68 -0.36 17.27
C TYR A 44 -9.69 0.37 18.61
N SER A 45 -10.61 1.34 18.83
CA SER A 45 -10.75 2.07 20.10
C SER A 45 -9.44 2.71 20.58
N ASN A 46 -8.64 3.24 19.65
CA ASN A 46 -7.30 3.82 19.87
C ASN A 46 -6.26 2.83 20.46
N ARG A 47 -6.49 1.50 20.31
CA ARG A 47 -5.55 0.46 20.77
C ARG A 47 -4.51 0.06 19.70
N ALA A 48 -4.46 0.76 18.59
CA ALA A 48 -3.48 0.52 17.53
C ALA A 48 -2.65 1.78 17.28
N LYS A 49 -1.40 1.56 16.90
CA LYS A 49 -0.49 2.62 16.45
C LYS A 49 -0.36 2.54 14.94
N LEU A 50 -0.57 3.67 14.26
CA LEU A 50 -0.44 3.75 12.81
C LEU A 50 0.96 3.31 12.38
N THR A 51 1.01 2.40 11.41
CA THR A 51 2.27 1.92 10.82
C THR A 51 2.19 1.92 9.30
N ASN A 52 3.35 2.02 8.65
CA ASN A 52 3.50 1.97 7.20
C ASN A 52 3.90 0.59 6.69
N PHE A 53 4.43 -0.23 7.57
CA PHE A 53 5.17 -1.41 7.19
C PHE A 53 5.03 -2.49 8.27
N PRO A 54 5.02 -3.77 7.92
CA PRO A 54 4.83 -4.86 8.87
C PRO A 54 6.12 -5.15 9.67
N LEU A 55 6.64 -4.11 10.29
CA LEU A 55 7.71 -4.15 11.27
C LEU A 55 7.25 -3.44 12.54
N ASN A 56 7.77 -3.88 13.66
CA ASN A 56 7.62 -3.19 14.90
C ASN A 56 8.21 -1.78 14.82
N SER A 57 7.43 -0.77 15.20
CA SER A 57 7.88 0.64 15.21
C SER A 57 9.07 0.92 16.15
N THR A 58 9.38 0.01 17.07
CA THR A 58 10.57 0.08 17.93
C THR A 58 11.78 -0.64 17.35
N SER A 59 11.63 -1.32 16.20
CA SER A 59 12.76 -1.94 15.51
C SER A 59 13.72 -0.90 14.99
N VAL A 60 15.01 -1.18 15.06
CA VAL A 60 16.07 -0.36 14.48
C VAL A 60 15.99 -0.28 12.93
N TYR A 61 15.22 -1.19 12.34
CA TYR A 61 15.00 -1.25 10.89
C TYR A 61 13.74 -0.51 10.44
N TYR A 62 12.90 -0.04 11.39
CA TYR A 62 11.69 0.70 11.04
C TYR A 62 12.02 2.17 10.75
N ASP A 63 11.59 2.68 9.59
CA ASP A 63 11.76 4.07 9.23
C ASP A 63 10.64 4.94 9.83
N ASN A 64 10.92 5.54 10.99
CA ASN A 64 9.99 6.41 11.70
C ASN A 64 9.73 7.75 10.98
N GLU A 65 10.57 8.14 10.03
CA GLU A 65 10.42 9.37 9.25
C GLU A 65 9.44 9.16 8.07
N LEU A 66 9.29 7.92 7.62
CA LEU A 66 8.43 7.58 6.50
C LEU A 66 6.97 7.56 6.93
N LYS A 67 6.25 8.65 6.69
CA LYS A 67 4.81 8.74 7.00
C LYS A 67 3.97 7.97 5.98
N PRO A 68 2.81 7.38 6.38
CA PRO A 68 1.87 6.77 5.45
C PRO A 68 1.30 7.78 4.46
N LEU A 69 0.68 7.28 3.38
CA LEU A 69 -0.17 8.11 2.54
C LEU A 69 -1.34 8.58 3.41
N SER A 70 -1.42 9.89 3.63
CA SER A 70 -2.46 10.49 4.47
C SER A 70 -3.81 10.46 3.76
N TYR A 71 -4.91 10.30 4.52
CA TYR A 71 -6.25 10.47 4.00
C TYR A 71 -6.41 11.82 3.30
N ASN A 72 -6.80 11.77 2.02
CA ASN A 72 -7.03 12.95 1.20
C ASN A 72 -7.87 12.58 -0.02
N THR A 73 -9.15 12.93 0.01
CA THR A 73 -10.10 12.62 -1.06
C THR A 73 -9.80 13.35 -2.37
N GLU A 74 -9.20 14.54 -2.32
CA GLU A 74 -8.78 15.26 -3.52
C GLU A 74 -7.66 14.51 -4.24
N ASN A 75 -6.63 14.06 -3.49
CA ASN A 75 -5.58 13.22 -4.04
C ASN A 75 -6.13 11.88 -4.56
N ALA A 76 -7.06 11.26 -3.85
CA ALA A 76 -7.72 10.04 -4.31
C ALA A 76 -8.38 10.26 -5.68
N ASN A 77 -9.18 11.32 -5.83
CA ASN A 77 -9.82 11.68 -7.10
C ASN A 77 -8.81 12.01 -8.20
N ASN A 78 -7.71 12.70 -7.87
CA ASN A 78 -6.64 12.97 -8.84
C ASN A 78 -5.97 11.69 -9.35
N TYR A 79 -5.79 10.69 -8.48
CA TYR A 79 -5.28 9.38 -8.89
C TYR A 79 -6.29 8.59 -9.71
N LEU A 80 -7.61 8.68 -9.43
CA LEU A 80 -8.63 8.09 -10.30
C LEU A 80 -8.60 8.70 -11.71
N LYS A 81 -8.42 10.01 -11.83
CA LYS A 81 -8.24 10.67 -13.13
C LYS A 81 -6.99 10.19 -13.87
N LYS A 82 -5.87 9.95 -13.15
CA LYS A 82 -4.67 9.35 -13.76
C LYS A 82 -4.93 7.93 -14.23
N ALA A 83 -5.70 7.15 -13.47
CA ALA A 83 -6.08 5.79 -13.84
C ALA A 83 -6.89 5.74 -15.15
N VAL A 84 -7.81 6.70 -15.38
CA VAL A 84 -8.52 6.82 -16.67
C VAL A 84 -7.53 6.94 -17.83
N LEU A 85 -6.48 7.77 -17.68
CA LEU A 85 -5.46 7.94 -18.74
C LEU A 85 -4.57 6.72 -18.92
N SER A 86 -4.22 6.03 -17.84
CA SER A 86 -3.34 4.87 -17.94
C SER A 86 -4.06 3.65 -18.51
N LEU A 87 -5.33 3.44 -18.17
CA LEU A 87 -6.13 2.33 -18.67
C LEU A 87 -6.57 2.53 -20.13
N SER A 88 -6.93 3.77 -20.54
CA SER A 88 -7.29 4.04 -21.94
C SER A 88 -6.11 3.83 -22.92
N LYS A 89 -4.86 4.02 -22.48
CA LYS A 89 -3.68 3.76 -23.32
C LYS A 89 -3.39 2.27 -23.53
N THR A 90 -3.81 1.42 -22.61
CA THR A 90 -3.65 -0.03 -22.74
C THR A 90 -4.62 -0.63 -23.75
N ASP A 91 -5.82 -0.05 -23.90
CA ASP A 91 -6.80 -0.50 -24.88
C ASP A 91 -6.38 -0.12 -26.31
N ASP A 92 -5.83 1.08 -26.52
CA ASP A 92 -5.32 1.52 -27.82
C ASP A 92 -4.12 0.67 -28.33
N ASN A 93 -3.36 0.06 -27.44
CA ASN A 93 -2.24 -0.82 -27.80
C ASN A 93 -2.68 -2.27 -28.08
N LYS A 94 -3.80 -2.73 -27.53
CA LYS A 94 -4.34 -4.07 -27.83
C LYS A 94 -4.95 -4.16 -29.24
N GLU A 95 -5.45 -3.06 -29.80
CA GLU A 95 -5.99 -3.03 -31.17
C GLU A 95 -4.91 -2.99 -32.26
N LYS A 96 -3.65 -2.68 -31.92
CA LYS A 96 -2.55 -2.58 -32.90
C LYS A 96 -1.72 -3.84 -33.09
N ASP A 97 -1.93 -4.86 -32.29
CA ASP A 97 -1.10 -6.08 -32.30
C ASP A 97 -1.71 -7.24 -33.08
N THR A 98 -2.69 -7.00 -33.96
CA THR A 98 -3.32 -8.03 -34.80
C THR A 98 -3.07 -7.89 -36.31
N THR A 99 -2.07 -7.12 -36.74
CA THR A 99 -1.62 -7.16 -38.15
C THR A 99 -0.13 -6.92 -38.24
N ASP A 100 0.53 -7.94 -38.76
CA ASP A 100 1.81 -8.04 -39.44
C ASP A 100 2.91 -8.84 -38.72
N ASP A 101 2.83 -10.16 -38.92
CA ASP A 101 3.98 -11.04 -39.10
C ASP A 101 4.70 -10.66 -40.39
N LYS A 102 5.92 -10.17 -40.27
CA LYS A 102 7.01 -10.45 -41.22
C LYS A 102 8.36 -9.93 -40.70
N ASP A 103 9.16 -10.89 -40.31
CA ASP A 103 10.58 -11.11 -40.64
C ASP A 103 11.46 -9.88 -40.97
N ASN A 104 12.43 -9.56 -40.10
CA ASN A 104 13.82 -9.49 -40.52
C ASN A 104 14.79 -9.36 -39.35
N THR A 105 15.78 -10.20 -39.47
CA THR A 105 17.03 -10.32 -38.72
C THR A 105 17.92 -9.07 -38.82
N ASP A 106 18.78 -8.97 -37.81
CA ASP A 106 20.18 -8.53 -37.79
C ASP A 106 20.58 -7.17 -37.21
N GLU A 107 21.43 -7.35 -36.24
CA GLU A 107 22.73 -6.73 -35.92
C GLU A 107 22.82 -5.64 -34.84
N GLU A 108 23.60 -6.07 -33.87
CA GLU A 108 24.36 -5.31 -32.87
C GLU A 108 25.01 -4.02 -33.38
N LYS A 109 25.04 -2.99 -32.53
CA LYS A 109 26.32 -2.37 -32.11
C LYS A 109 26.15 -1.43 -30.92
N THR A 110 26.98 -1.71 -29.94
CA THR A 110 27.47 -0.87 -28.84
C THR A 110 28.01 0.47 -29.30
N GLU A 111 27.83 1.54 -28.49
CA GLU A 111 28.94 2.31 -27.93
C GLU A 111 28.45 3.43 -26.99
N ALA A 112 29.26 3.63 -25.98
CA ALA A 112 29.15 4.61 -24.90
C ALA A 112 29.60 5.99 -25.34
N ASP A 113 29.23 7.05 -24.68
CA ASP A 113 30.04 8.02 -23.92
C ASP A 113 29.36 9.39 -23.78
N ASP A 114 29.15 9.79 -22.59
CA ASP A 114 29.70 10.89 -21.75
C ASP A 114 29.59 12.36 -22.20
N LYS A 115 29.25 13.14 -21.17
CA LYS A 115 29.54 14.55 -20.84
C LYS A 115 28.47 15.62 -21.01
N ALA A 116 27.96 15.95 -19.85
CA ALA A 116 27.90 17.24 -19.10
C ALA A 116 28.14 18.56 -19.87
N THR A 117 27.30 19.53 -19.66
CA THR A 117 27.49 20.83 -19.03
C THR A 117 26.66 21.99 -19.59
N ASN A 118 25.97 22.63 -18.67
CA ASN A 118 25.80 24.07 -18.40
C ASN A 118 25.20 25.08 -19.37
N ASN A 119 24.11 25.68 -18.84
CA ASN A 119 23.83 27.13 -18.68
C ASN A 119 23.88 28.09 -19.88
N LYS A 120 22.82 28.79 -20.16
CA LYS A 120 22.50 30.18 -19.73
C LYS A 120 21.36 30.79 -20.57
N GLU A 121 20.58 31.56 -19.83
CA GLU A 121 19.64 32.63 -20.19
C GLU A 121 19.98 33.43 -21.47
N ASN A 122 19.00 33.84 -22.23
CA ASN A 122 18.41 35.18 -22.24
C ASN A 122 17.50 35.48 -23.45
N THR A 123 16.34 36.01 -23.11
CA THR A 123 15.56 37.12 -23.70
C THR A 123 15.44 37.36 -25.19
N SER A 124 14.17 37.55 -25.51
CA SER A 124 13.54 38.63 -26.30
C SER A 124 13.19 38.42 -27.75
N ASP A 125 11.89 38.52 -27.97
CA ASP A 125 11.14 39.29 -28.93
C ASP A 125 11.08 38.95 -30.43
N LYS A 126 9.81 38.86 -30.83
CA LYS A 126 9.08 39.32 -32.01
C LYS A 126 8.77 38.32 -33.13
N LYS A 127 7.46 38.11 -33.19
CA LYS A 127 6.55 38.04 -34.38
C LYS A 127 7.13 37.59 -35.71
N ASP A 128 6.56 36.50 -36.25
CA ASP A 128 5.74 36.61 -37.45
C ASP A 128 4.96 35.31 -37.75
N ASP A 129 3.73 35.52 -38.22
CA ASP A 129 2.74 34.53 -38.62
C ASP A 129 3.28 33.59 -39.71
N LYS A 130 3.15 32.29 -39.51
CA LYS A 130 2.81 31.34 -40.56
C LYS A 130 2.04 30.16 -40.02
N LYS A 131 0.79 30.09 -40.42
CA LYS A 131 -0.16 29.00 -40.31
C LYS A 131 0.42 27.77 -41.01
N ASP A 132 0.82 26.78 -40.23
CA ASP A 132 0.95 25.42 -40.71
C ASP A 132 0.27 24.50 -39.69
N SER A 133 -0.85 23.96 -40.15
CA SER A 133 -1.62 22.92 -39.47
C SER A 133 -0.80 21.63 -39.44
N LYS A 134 -0.04 21.44 -38.38
CA LYS A 134 0.38 20.13 -37.89
C LYS A 134 -0.37 19.83 -36.63
N ASP A 135 -1.33 18.94 -36.79
CA ASP A 135 -2.10 18.30 -35.74
C ASP A 135 -1.12 17.57 -34.77
N SER A 136 -0.52 18.37 -33.88
CA SER A 136 0.24 17.80 -32.77
C SER A 136 -0.80 17.26 -31.78
N LYS A 137 -0.98 15.95 -31.71
CA LYS A 137 -1.70 15.23 -30.65
C LYS A 137 -1.10 15.67 -29.30
N LYS A 138 -1.62 16.78 -28.76
CA LYS A 138 -1.30 17.27 -27.44
C LYS A 138 -1.79 16.20 -26.47
N GLY A 139 -0.86 15.47 -25.83
CA GLY A 139 -1.22 14.40 -24.90
C GLY A 139 -2.18 14.94 -23.83
N ARG A 140 -3.28 14.23 -23.59
CA ARG A 140 -4.22 14.58 -22.52
C ARG A 140 -3.51 14.52 -21.16
N TYR A 141 -3.77 15.52 -20.33
CA TYR A 141 -3.28 15.55 -18.94
C TYR A 141 -4.39 15.09 -17.99
N PHE A 142 -4.04 14.56 -16.82
CA PHE A 142 -5.03 14.09 -15.85
C PHE A 142 -5.98 15.21 -15.38
N LYS A 143 -5.56 16.46 -15.47
CA LYS A 143 -6.41 17.63 -15.15
C LYS A 143 -7.55 17.84 -16.14
N ASP A 144 -7.39 17.31 -17.36
CA ASP A 144 -8.40 17.43 -18.42
C ASP A 144 -9.47 16.32 -18.29
N ILE A 145 -9.24 15.33 -17.41
CA ILE A 145 -10.19 14.25 -17.13
C ILE A 145 -11.32 14.76 -16.25
N THR A 146 -12.53 14.54 -16.72
CA THR A 146 -13.75 14.93 -16.01
C THR A 146 -14.18 13.89 -14.97
N ASN A 147 -15.00 14.32 -14.01
CA ASN A 147 -15.57 13.38 -13.05
C ASN A 147 -16.54 12.38 -13.71
N SER A 148 -17.13 12.74 -14.86
CA SER A 148 -17.99 11.81 -15.63
C SER A 148 -17.19 10.66 -16.24
N GLU A 149 -15.95 10.89 -16.69
CA GLU A 149 -15.06 9.84 -17.20
C GLU A 149 -14.58 8.91 -16.08
N VAL A 150 -14.29 9.45 -14.90
CA VAL A 150 -14.00 8.63 -13.71
C VAL A 150 -15.21 7.76 -13.34
N ARG A 151 -16.43 8.32 -13.36
CA ARG A 151 -17.66 7.55 -13.11
C ARG A 151 -17.89 6.49 -14.18
N ALA A 152 -17.58 6.79 -15.44
CA ALA A 152 -17.69 5.81 -16.52
C ALA A 152 -16.71 4.64 -16.32
N LEU A 153 -15.46 4.91 -15.92
CA LEU A 153 -14.48 3.90 -15.58
C LEU A 153 -14.96 2.97 -14.47
N LEU A 154 -15.59 3.54 -13.43
CA LEU A 154 -15.99 2.80 -12.22
C LEU A 154 -17.43 2.28 -12.27
N LYS A 155 -18.18 2.52 -13.35
CA LYS A 155 -19.62 2.25 -13.43
C LYS A 155 -19.98 0.80 -13.10
N ASP A 156 -19.24 -0.13 -13.68
CA ASP A 156 -19.48 -1.56 -13.58
C ASP A 156 -18.48 -2.27 -12.63
N VAL A 157 -17.68 -1.47 -11.90
CA VAL A 157 -16.69 -1.97 -10.93
C VAL A 157 -17.32 -2.02 -9.55
N THR A 158 -17.31 -3.20 -8.93
CA THR A 158 -17.66 -3.38 -7.53
C THR A 158 -16.58 -4.25 -6.89
N PHE A 159 -15.83 -3.72 -5.93
CA PHE A 159 -14.79 -4.49 -5.26
C PHE A 159 -15.36 -5.33 -4.12
N LYS A 160 -15.04 -6.60 -4.15
CA LYS A 160 -15.35 -7.55 -3.08
C LYS A 160 -14.34 -7.40 -1.96
N ILE A 161 -14.81 -6.97 -0.79
CA ILE A 161 -14.01 -6.88 0.44
C ILE A 161 -14.29 -8.11 1.28
N ILE A 162 -13.30 -8.96 1.54
CA ILE A 162 -13.45 -10.08 2.46
C ILE A 162 -12.83 -9.75 3.82
N VAL A 163 -13.50 -10.23 4.87
CA VAL A 163 -13.06 -10.06 6.26
C VAL A 163 -13.49 -11.26 7.10
N ASN A 164 -12.67 -11.62 8.07
CA ASN A 164 -13.04 -12.66 9.02
C ASN A 164 -14.10 -12.14 9.99
N LYS A 165 -15.28 -12.80 10.03
CA LYS A 165 -16.42 -12.38 10.86
C LYS A 165 -16.15 -12.49 12.37
N ASN A 166 -15.22 -13.36 12.78
CA ASN A 166 -14.84 -13.55 14.16
C ASN A 166 -13.93 -12.42 14.70
N ASN A 167 -13.50 -11.49 13.81
CA ASN A 167 -12.72 -10.33 14.19
C ASN A 167 -13.56 -9.05 14.07
N SER A 168 -14.22 -8.68 15.17
CA SER A 168 -15.14 -7.54 15.20
C SER A 168 -14.49 -6.19 14.84
N GLU A 169 -13.22 -6.00 15.19
CA GLU A 169 -12.47 -4.78 14.83
C GLU A 169 -12.25 -4.70 13.32
N ARG A 170 -11.87 -5.80 12.67
CA ARG A 170 -11.70 -5.82 11.21
C ARG A 170 -13.03 -5.67 10.47
N VAL A 171 -14.12 -6.24 10.97
CA VAL A 171 -15.46 -6.05 10.40
C VAL A 171 -15.86 -4.56 10.44
N LYS A 172 -15.64 -3.87 11.57
CA LYS A 172 -15.84 -2.42 11.66
C LYS A 172 -14.91 -1.65 10.70
N ALA A 173 -13.64 -2.05 10.61
CA ALA A 173 -12.70 -1.45 9.68
C ALA A 173 -13.14 -1.63 8.23
N ALA A 174 -13.65 -2.81 7.84
CA ALA A 174 -14.20 -3.05 6.51
C ALA A 174 -15.34 -2.10 6.16
N THR A 175 -16.26 -1.86 7.11
CA THR A 175 -17.37 -0.90 6.94
C THR A 175 -16.86 0.53 6.73
N ILE A 176 -15.87 0.97 7.52
CA ILE A 176 -15.26 2.29 7.35
C ILE A 176 -14.60 2.42 5.98
N ILE A 177 -13.86 1.39 5.56
CA ILE A 177 -13.20 1.36 4.25
C ILE A 177 -14.23 1.42 3.12
N SER A 178 -15.29 0.61 3.18
CA SER A 178 -16.39 0.64 2.22
C SER A 178 -16.95 2.04 2.07
N ASN A 179 -17.33 2.69 3.16
CA ASN A 179 -17.86 4.05 3.16
C ASN A 179 -16.86 5.07 2.56
N ASN A 180 -15.58 4.93 2.86
CA ASN A 180 -14.54 5.81 2.32
C ASN A 180 -14.37 5.62 0.80
N LEU A 181 -14.43 4.39 0.31
CA LEU A 181 -14.33 4.08 -1.13
C LEU A 181 -15.56 4.55 -1.90
N GLU A 182 -16.76 4.38 -1.34
CA GLU A 182 -18.00 4.88 -1.90
C GLU A 182 -18.00 6.42 -2.03
N ALA A 183 -17.41 7.13 -1.07
CA ALA A 183 -17.28 8.58 -1.11
C ALA A 183 -16.47 9.10 -2.32
N ILE A 184 -15.60 8.28 -2.91
CA ILE A 184 -14.85 8.58 -4.13
C ILE A 184 -15.43 7.87 -5.37
N GLY A 185 -16.59 7.23 -5.24
CA GLY A 185 -17.32 6.59 -6.34
C GLY A 185 -16.93 5.14 -6.63
N ILE A 186 -16.11 4.49 -5.80
CA ILE A 186 -15.78 3.07 -5.88
C ILE A 186 -16.83 2.27 -5.09
N LYS A 187 -17.62 1.44 -5.77
CA LYS A 187 -18.59 0.54 -5.13
C LYS A 187 -17.87 -0.64 -4.48
N THR A 188 -18.40 -1.10 -3.36
CA THR A 188 -17.86 -2.23 -2.64
C THR A 188 -18.95 -3.17 -2.13
N GLU A 189 -18.59 -4.44 -1.99
CA GLU A 189 -19.41 -5.47 -1.36
C GLU A 189 -18.59 -6.14 -0.25
N ILE A 190 -19.06 -6.08 1.00
CA ILE A 190 -18.37 -6.71 2.13
C ILE A 190 -18.92 -8.14 2.29
N LYS A 191 -17.99 -9.11 2.40
CA LYS A 191 -18.26 -10.50 2.75
C LYS A 191 -17.54 -10.83 4.06
N ASP A 192 -18.28 -11.00 5.11
CA ASP A 192 -17.81 -11.51 6.38
C ASP A 192 -17.84 -13.05 6.35
N LEU A 193 -16.68 -13.66 6.47
CA LEU A 193 -16.44 -15.09 6.25
C LEU A 193 -16.01 -15.77 7.54
N GLU A 194 -16.38 -17.05 7.71
CA GLU A 194 -15.80 -17.92 8.74
C GLU A 194 -14.33 -18.22 8.44
N ASP A 195 -13.58 -18.71 9.43
CA ASP A 195 -12.16 -18.99 9.32
C ASP A 195 -11.82 -19.90 8.13
N ASP A 196 -12.57 -20.99 7.93
CA ASP A 196 -12.35 -21.93 6.83
C ASP A 196 -12.72 -21.32 5.46
N GLU A 197 -13.77 -20.50 5.41
CA GLU A 197 -14.18 -19.80 4.21
C GLU A 197 -13.17 -18.70 3.84
N MET A 198 -12.67 -17.98 4.84
CA MET A 198 -11.66 -16.96 4.65
C MET A 198 -10.38 -17.56 4.09
N THR A 199 -9.91 -18.69 4.63
CA THR A 199 -8.75 -19.42 4.11
C THR A 199 -8.96 -19.85 2.66
N LYS A 200 -10.12 -20.45 2.34
CA LYS A 200 -10.45 -20.87 0.98
C LYS A 200 -10.54 -19.69 0.00
N ALA A 201 -11.08 -18.54 0.45
CA ALA A 201 -11.19 -17.34 -0.38
C ALA A 201 -9.80 -16.75 -0.68
N LEU A 202 -8.90 -16.74 0.32
CA LEU A 202 -7.51 -16.30 0.14
C LEU A 202 -6.75 -17.21 -0.82
N ASP A 203 -6.83 -18.53 -0.65
CA ASP A 203 -6.15 -19.52 -1.50
C ASP A 203 -6.62 -19.45 -2.96
N LYS A 204 -7.92 -19.23 -3.17
CA LYS A 204 -8.53 -19.13 -4.51
C LYS A 204 -8.44 -17.72 -5.09
N LYS A 205 -7.94 -16.75 -4.33
CA LYS A 205 -7.97 -15.32 -4.65
C LYS A 205 -9.38 -14.80 -4.98
N ASP A 206 -10.42 -15.33 -4.31
CA ASP A 206 -11.80 -14.94 -4.50
C ASP A 206 -12.16 -13.69 -3.69
N TYR A 207 -11.47 -12.60 -3.98
CA TYR A 207 -11.62 -11.27 -3.39
C TYR A 207 -10.96 -10.23 -4.27
N ASP A 208 -11.25 -8.96 -4.02
CA ASP A 208 -10.49 -7.82 -4.55
C ASP A 208 -9.64 -7.19 -3.45
N LEU A 209 -10.24 -7.00 -2.28
CA LEU A 209 -9.59 -6.49 -1.08
C LEU A 209 -9.78 -7.49 0.06
N ALA A 210 -8.71 -7.88 0.75
CA ALA A 210 -8.83 -8.75 1.93
C ALA A 210 -8.29 -8.01 3.17
N LEU A 211 -9.14 -7.91 4.21
CA LEU A 211 -8.72 -7.41 5.51
C LEU A 211 -8.16 -8.55 6.32
N ILE A 212 -6.86 -8.59 6.41
CA ILE A 212 -6.13 -9.64 7.13
C ILE A 212 -5.20 -9.03 8.18
N GLY A 213 -4.54 -9.89 8.91
CA GLY A 213 -3.51 -9.49 9.87
C GLY A 213 -2.69 -10.68 10.28
N CYS A 214 -1.52 -10.40 10.79
CA CYS A 214 -0.61 -11.41 11.31
C CYS A 214 0.05 -10.93 12.60
N GLU A 215 0.61 -11.86 13.33
CA GLU A 215 1.52 -11.56 14.42
C GLU A 215 2.86 -11.14 13.82
N LEU A 216 3.43 -10.07 14.35
CA LEU A 216 4.77 -9.67 13.96
C LEU A 216 5.79 -10.57 14.63
N PRO A 217 6.78 -11.07 13.90
CA PRO A 217 7.81 -11.92 14.49
C PRO A 217 8.62 -11.14 15.55
N ALA A 218 9.07 -11.85 16.57
CA ALA A 218 9.93 -11.28 17.62
C ALA A 218 11.27 -10.78 17.06
N VAL A 219 11.78 -11.46 16.04
CA VAL A 219 12.90 -10.97 15.22
C VAL A 219 12.31 -10.06 14.16
N SER A 220 12.90 -8.88 14.02
CA SER A 220 12.45 -7.85 13.06
C SER A 220 12.72 -8.27 11.61
N ASP A 221 11.89 -9.19 11.10
CA ASP A 221 11.93 -9.65 9.71
C ASP A 221 10.53 -9.56 9.08
N ALA A 222 10.41 -8.70 8.07
CA ALA A 222 9.17 -8.51 7.32
C ALA A 222 9.17 -9.28 5.99
N THR A 223 10.25 -9.97 5.63
CA THR A 223 10.41 -10.59 4.29
C THR A 223 9.33 -11.63 4.03
N TYR A 224 8.98 -12.44 5.03
CA TYR A 224 7.93 -13.44 4.92
C TYR A 224 6.57 -12.81 4.62
N ILE A 225 6.18 -11.76 5.36
CA ILE A 225 4.91 -11.06 5.19
C ILE A 225 4.86 -10.43 3.79
N ILE A 226 5.93 -9.74 3.39
CA ILE A 226 6.02 -9.08 2.09
C ILE A 226 5.89 -10.06 0.93
N LYS A 227 6.50 -11.24 1.02
CA LYS A 227 6.36 -12.30 0.01
C LYS A 227 4.92 -12.82 -0.12
N GLN A 228 4.17 -12.84 0.97
CA GLN A 228 2.77 -13.29 0.97
C GLN A 228 1.79 -12.26 0.37
N LEU A 229 2.21 -11.01 0.15
CA LEU A 229 1.33 -9.98 -0.43
C LEU A 229 0.97 -10.24 -1.90
N GLY A 230 1.62 -11.18 -2.57
CA GLY A 230 1.32 -11.56 -3.96
C GLY A 230 1.67 -10.49 -5.00
N TYR A 231 2.48 -9.50 -4.63
CA TYR A 231 2.98 -8.49 -5.56
C TYR A 231 4.26 -8.99 -6.22
N ASP A 232 4.17 -9.32 -7.50
CA ASP A 232 5.30 -9.80 -8.31
C ASP A 232 5.98 -8.61 -8.99
N ASP A 233 7.21 -8.31 -8.58
CA ASP A 233 8.01 -7.22 -9.12
C ASP A 233 9.51 -7.47 -8.92
N LYS A 234 10.26 -7.45 -10.01
CA LYS A 234 11.72 -7.69 -10.01
C LYS A 234 12.51 -6.77 -9.08
N GLN A 235 12.03 -5.55 -8.84
CA GLN A 235 12.69 -4.61 -7.94
C GLN A 235 12.43 -4.97 -6.46
N LEU A 236 11.21 -5.46 -6.16
CA LEU A 236 10.90 -6.00 -4.84
C LEU A 236 11.81 -7.21 -4.54
N ASP A 237 11.94 -8.13 -5.49
CA ASP A 237 12.82 -9.31 -5.34
C ASP A 237 14.27 -8.93 -5.07
N LYS A 238 14.79 -7.88 -5.73
CA LYS A 238 16.15 -7.38 -5.45
C LYS A 238 16.31 -6.92 -3.99
N TYR A 239 15.32 -6.23 -3.43
CA TYR A 239 15.38 -5.81 -2.03
C TYR A 239 15.29 -6.99 -1.07
N LEU A 240 14.40 -7.96 -1.34
CA LEU A 240 14.26 -9.15 -0.53
C LEU A 240 15.53 -10.01 -0.56
N ASN A 241 16.14 -10.16 -1.74
CA ASN A 241 17.41 -10.86 -1.89
C ASN A 241 18.57 -10.10 -1.21
N ALA A 242 18.59 -8.77 -1.28
CA ALA A 242 19.59 -7.97 -0.58
C ALA A 242 19.51 -8.15 0.94
N LEU A 243 18.29 -8.22 1.52
CA LEU A 243 18.11 -8.51 2.93
C LEU A 243 18.62 -9.91 3.33
N GLN A 244 18.38 -10.92 2.48
CA GLN A 244 18.84 -12.28 2.73
C GLN A 244 20.36 -12.45 2.67
N ASN A 245 21.04 -11.62 1.85
CA ASN A 245 22.48 -11.69 1.61
C ASN A 245 23.25 -10.57 2.33
N ALA A 246 22.60 -9.78 3.16
CA ALA A 246 23.26 -8.69 3.89
C ALA A 246 24.27 -9.24 4.89
N ASN A 247 25.46 -8.65 4.91
CA ASN A 247 26.58 -9.07 5.76
C ASN A 247 26.80 -8.15 6.98
N SER A 248 26.04 -7.05 7.05
CA SER A 248 26.15 -6.10 8.14
C SER A 248 24.79 -5.52 8.54
N GLU A 249 24.68 -5.03 9.78
CA GLU A 249 23.48 -4.36 10.28
C GLU A 249 23.16 -3.10 9.47
N ASP A 250 24.17 -2.35 9.04
CA ASP A 250 24.00 -1.14 8.25
C ASP A 250 23.41 -1.45 6.85
N GLU A 251 23.83 -2.54 6.23
CA GLU A 251 23.24 -3.03 4.97
C GLU A 251 21.78 -3.41 5.16
N ILE A 252 21.44 -4.13 6.22
CA ILE A 252 20.06 -4.50 6.55
C ILE A 252 19.23 -3.23 6.73
N LYS A 253 19.70 -2.27 7.53
CA LYS A 253 19.00 -1.03 7.84
C LYS A 253 18.77 -0.16 6.60
N SER A 254 19.78 0.01 5.77
CA SER A 254 19.67 0.80 4.53
C SER A 254 18.72 0.15 3.52
N THR A 255 18.76 -1.18 3.42
CA THR A 255 17.86 -1.95 2.55
C THR A 255 16.42 -1.86 3.04
N TYR A 256 16.15 -2.01 4.34
CA TYR A 256 14.81 -1.82 4.90
C TYR A 256 14.28 -0.41 4.68
N LYS A 257 15.11 0.62 4.84
CA LYS A 257 14.69 2.02 4.57
C LYS A 257 14.25 2.18 3.12
N THR A 258 15.00 1.63 2.18
CA THR A 258 14.65 1.68 0.74
C THR A 258 13.42 0.85 0.43
N LEU A 259 13.30 -0.36 1.00
CA LEU A 259 12.15 -1.24 0.81
C LEU A 259 10.87 -0.61 1.33
N GLN A 260 10.88 0.00 2.52
CA GLN A 260 9.71 0.68 3.08
C GLN A 260 9.23 1.83 2.18
N LYS A 261 10.16 2.62 1.65
CA LYS A 261 9.86 3.68 0.70
C LYS A 261 9.23 3.10 -0.58
N TYR A 262 9.81 2.04 -1.12
CA TYR A 262 9.33 1.36 -2.32
C TYR A 262 7.91 0.82 -2.14
N VAL A 263 7.66 0.10 -1.04
CA VAL A 263 6.34 -0.46 -0.71
C VAL A 263 5.28 0.65 -0.65
N LYS A 264 5.59 1.77 -0.03
CA LYS A 264 4.71 2.95 0.02
C LYS A 264 4.47 3.55 -1.37
N GLU A 265 5.54 3.75 -2.16
CA GLU A 265 5.45 4.35 -3.50
C GLU A 265 4.64 3.50 -4.47
N LYS A 266 4.74 2.19 -4.36
CA LYS A 266 3.99 1.22 -5.16
C LYS A 266 2.61 0.89 -4.59
N ALA A 267 2.27 1.40 -3.40
CA ALA A 267 1.01 1.10 -2.71
C ALA A 267 0.73 -0.41 -2.74
N ILE A 268 1.72 -1.22 -2.30
CA ILE A 268 1.65 -2.68 -2.42
C ILE A 268 0.54 -3.24 -1.51
N PHE A 269 0.33 -2.65 -0.35
CA PHE A 269 -0.76 -2.96 0.57
C PHE A 269 -1.08 -1.73 1.40
N ILE A 270 -2.15 -1.78 2.18
CA ILE A 270 -2.51 -0.67 3.07
C ILE A 270 -2.42 -1.17 4.51
N SER A 271 -1.39 -0.73 5.22
CA SER A 271 -1.27 -0.98 6.66
C SER A 271 -2.16 -0.03 7.45
N PHE A 272 -2.85 -0.55 8.47
CA PHE A 272 -3.62 0.28 9.40
C PHE A 272 -2.81 0.60 10.63
N GLY A 273 -2.25 -0.44 11.25
CA GLY A 273 -1.54 -0.23 12.48
C GLY A 273 -1.09 -1.53 13.13
N ILE A 274 -0.29 -1.35 14.16
CA ILE A 274 0.11 -2.41 15.07
C ILE A 274 -0.77 -2.29 16.30
N LEU A 275 -1.49 -3.36 16.61
CA LEU A 275 -2.27 -3.47 17.84
C LEU A 275 -1.33 -3.83 19.00
N ASP A 276 -1.54 -3.17 20.11
CA ASP A 276 -0.90 -3.50 21.37
C ASP A 276 -1.85 -4.42 22.17
N ASP A 277 -1.35 -5.55 22.63
CA ASP A 277 -2.02 -6.32 23.68
C ASP A 277 -1.65 -5.74 25.05
N TYR A 278 -2.55 -5.88 26.03
CA TYR A 278 -2.40 -5.24 27.33
C TYR A 278 -2.52 -6.24 28.46
N VAL A 279 -1.67 -6.08 29.45
CA VAL A 279 -1.85 -6.72 30.76
C VAL A 279 -2.55 -5.74 31.69
N VAL A 280 -3.65 -6.19 32.28
CA VAL A 280 -4.44 -5.39 33.22
C VAL A 280 -4.14 -5.82 34.62
N LEU A 281 -3.70 -4.90 35.48
CA LEU A 281 -3.51 -5.12 36.89
C LEU A 281 -4.73 -4.64 37.67
N ASN A 282 -5.05 -5.36 38.78
CA ASN A 282 -6.06 -4.90 39.71
C ASN A 282 -5.65 -3.54 40.32
N GLY A 283 -6.59 -2.61 40.47
CA GLY A 283 -6.34 -1.27 40.98
C GLY A 283 -5.81 -1.23 42.45
N ARG A 284 -5.85 -2.35 43.18
CA ARG A 284 -5.23 -2.50 44.48
C ARG A 284 -3.73 -2.78 44.45
N LEU A 285 -3.21 -3.04 43.26
CA LEU A 285 -1.79 -3.30 43.05
C LEU A 285 -1.10 -2.01 42.58
N ASP A 286 0.11 -1.83 43.04
CA ASP A 286 1.04 -0.78 42.62
C ASP A 286 2.30 -1.41 42.05
N GLY A 287 2.92 -0.76 41.07
CA GLY A 287 4.08 -1.27 40.40
C GLY A 287 3.86 -1.37 38.89
N GLU A 288 4.87 -1.83 38.15
CA GLU A 288 4.87 -1.91 36.70
C GLU A 288 5.28 -3.31 36.25
N LEU A 289 4.46 -3.91 35.37
CA LEU A 289 4.87 -5.07 34.59
C LEU A 289 5.50 -4.61 33.28
N ILE A 290 6.69 -5.11 32.98
CA ILE A 290 7.41 -4.87 31.74
C ILE A 290 7.29 -6.14 30.88
N CYS A 291 6.04 -6.57 30.61
CA CYS A 291 5.77 -7.79 29.88
C CYS A 291 6.23 -7.70 28.42
N ASN A 292 6.55 -8.84 27.87
CA ASN A 292 6.83 -9.03 26.44
C ASN A 292 6.27 -10.39 25.98
N ASP A 293 6.42 -10.70 24.70
CA ASP A 293 5.89 -11.90 24.05
C ASP A 293 6.39 -13.21 24.70
N PHE A 294 7.53 -13.17 25.36
CA PHE A 294 8.14 -14.35 26.01
C PHE A 294 7.88 -14.44 27.52
N ASN A 295 7.57 -13.32 28.15
CA ASN A 295 7.38 -13.27 29.60
C ASN A 295 6.38 -12.18 30.01
N VAL A 296 5.13 -12.59 30.19
CA VAL A 296 4.04 -11.71 30.64
C VAL A 296 4.17 -11.30 32.11
N TYR A 297 4.98 -12.01 32.89
CA TYR A 297 5.21 -11.75 34.31
C TYR A 297 6.51 -10.97 34.56
N ARG A 298 7.19 -10.52 33.55
CA ARG A 298 8.41 -9.71 33.73
C ARG A 298 8.09 -8.47 34.55
N GLY A 299 8.81 -8.25 35.63
CA GLY A 299 8.57 -7.13 36.55
C GLY A 299 7.59 -7.44 37.69
N ILE A 300 7.07 -8.69 37.82
CA ILE A 300 6.12 -9.04 38.86
C ILE A 300 6.67 -8.81 40.27
N ASN A 301 7.98 -8.90 40.44
CA ASN A 301 8.68 -8.64 41.70
C ASN A 301 8.60 -7.15 42.12
N THR A 302 8.20 -6.25 41.25
CA THR A 302 7.98 -4.82 41.57
C THR A 302 6.55 -4.55 42.07
N ILE A 303 5.65 -5.51 41.89
CA ILE A 303 4.23 -5.36 42.24
C ILE A 303 4.06 -5.43 43.75
N LYS A 304 3.34 -4.47 44.32
CA LYS A 304 3.00 -4.36 45.75
C LYS A 304 1.50 -4.18 45.90
N ILE A 305 0.97 -4.60 47.03
CA ILE A 305 -0.40 -4.30 47.43
C ILE A 305 -0.42 -2.90 48.05
N LYS A 306 -1.35 -2.06 47.59
CA LYS A 306 -1.58 -0.72 48.15
C LYS A 306 -2.14 -0.79 49.56
#